data_d4524b0a4470a442ae9a838b25465581
#
_entry.id   d4524b0a4470a442ae9a838b25465581
#
_cell.length_a   1.000
_cell.length_b   1.000
_cell.length_c   1.000
_cell.angle_alpha   90.00
_cell.angle_beta   90.00
_cell.angle_gamma   90.00
#
_symmetry.space_group_name_H-M   'P 1'
#
loop_
_entity.id
_entity.type
_entity.pdbx_description
1 polymer ?
#
loop_
_entity_poly.entity_id
_entity_poly.type
_entity_poly.pdbx_seq_one_letter_code
_entity_poly.pdbx_strand_id
1 'polypeptide(L)'
;NMGVGGENTNTILGRNGAVPFITSSAFTIPSEVKSVAVKFMSENGKPVAPLIQGNAGMEFVTIEGVKGIISRSGNGYVFTRNEAGNSVHVSKGTKIITAGSEPYREYISVIFIGQNGGFTGYDELVEQQKAIIEHQTKNKDKFIIIGLHTTTPSYREDLEGLMTEEYGDKYINLREYMSTDAMSDAGLTPSQSDISAMEGGNVPPSLLSEDLLHFNSDGYEIIGRLVFNRMEHLGYFDELREILTEKE
;
A
#
# COMPACT_ATOMS: atom_id res chain seq x y z
N ASN A 1 -5.48 3.79 -7.50
CA ASN A 1 -5.43 2.92 -6.33
C ASN A 1 -4.62 1.66 -6.64
N MET A 2 -3.61 1.40 -5.81
CA MET A 2 -2.69 0.27 -5.93
C MET A 2 -2.90 -0.78 -4.80
N GLY A 3 -3.94 -0.64 -4.01
CA GLY A 3 -4.26 -1.61 -2.96
C GLY A 3 -4.69 -2.96 -3.54
N VAL A 4 -4.24 -4.04 -2.93
CA VAL A 4 -4.68 -5.42 -3.20
C VAL A 4 -5.04 -6.07 -1.87
N GLY A 5 -6.25 -6.60 -1.77
CA GLY A 5 -6.73 -7.20 -0.53
C GLY A 5 -5.84 -8.33 -0.02
N GLY A 6 -5.67 -8.41 1.30
CA GLY A 6 -4.91 -9.46 1.96
C GLY A 6 -3.38 -9.37 1.86
N GLU A 7 -2.82 -8.39 1.16
CA GLU A 7 -1.37 -8.23 1.08
C GLU A 7 -0.79 -7.62 2.35
N ASN A 8 0.29 -8.19 2.83
CA ASN A 8 1.10 -7.62 3.90
C ASN A 8 2.12 -6.59 3.38
N THR A 9 2.76 -5.85 4.28
CA THR A 9 3.68 -4.77 3.90
C THR A 9 4.82 -5.23 2.99
N ASN A 10 5.43 -6.38 3.23
CA ASN A 10 6.53 -6.90 2.40
C ASN A 10 6.09 -7.13 0.95
N THR A 11 4.88 -7.62 0.74
CA THR A 11 4.32 -7.83 -0.60
C THR A 11 4.01 -6.48 -1.27
N ILE A 12 3.44 -5.53 -0.54
CA ILE A 12 3.16 -4.17 -1.03
C ILE A 12 4.46 -3.47 -1.46
N LEU A 13 5.50 -3.51 -0.63
CA LEU A 13 6.83 -2.95 -0.93
C LEU A 13 7.46 -3.56 -2.19
N GLY A 14 7.34 -4.87 -2.36
CA GLY A 14 7.84 -5.56 -3.55
C GLY A 14 7.10 -5.14 -4.82
N ARG A 15 5.78 -5.02 -4.73
CA ARG A 15 4.92 -4.62 -5.84
C ARG A 15 5.06 -3.12 -6.18
N ASN A 16 5.30 -2.28 -5.17
CA ASN A 16 5.63 -0.85 -5.33
C ASN A 16 7.06 -0.64 -5.89
N GLY A 17 7.96 -1.60 -5.66
CA GLY A 17 9.36 -1.52 -6.07
C GLY A 17 10.29 -0.88 -5.05
N ALA A 18 9.79 -0.39 -3.92
CA ALA A 18 10.60 0.20 -2.85
C ALA A 18 11.58 -0.81 -2.24
N VAL A 19 11.13 -2.07 -2.08
CA VAL A 19 11.98 -3.23 -1.77
C VAL A 19 11.61 -4.32 -2.77
N PRO A 20 12.22 -4.37 -3.96
CA PRO A 20 11.73 -5.13 -5.08
C PRO A 20 11.70 -6.64 -4.83
N PHE A 21 10.87 -7.35 -5.58
CA PHE A 21 10.95 -8.79 -5.64
C PHE A 21 12.23 -9.21 -6.34
N ILE A 22 12.87 -10.26 -5.82
CA ILE A 22 14.01 -10.92 -6.44
C ILE A 22 13.75 -12.41 -6.61
N THR A 23 14.30 -13.02 -7.65
CA THR A 23 14.23 -14.46 -7.86
C THR A 23 14.94 -15.22 -6.75
N SER A 24 14.30 -16.20 -6.15
CA SER A 24 14.91 -17.03 -5.07
C SER A 24 15.65 -18.26 -5.60
N SER A 25 15.50 -18.58 -6.89
CA SER A 25 16.23 -19.67 -7.59
C SER A 25 16.44 -19.29 -9.05
N ALA A 26 17.49 -19.83 -9.66
CA ALA A 26 17.71 -19.68 -11.09
C ALA A 26 16.68 -20.49 -11.90
N PHE A 27 16.34 -19.99 -13.09
CA PHE A 27 15.50 -20.67 -14.08
C PHE A 27 15.79 -20.13 -15.50
N THR A 28 15.16 -20.72 -16.49
CA THR A 28 15.32 -20.25 -17.87
C THR A 28 13.95 -19.86 -18.43
N ILE A 29 13.82 -18.63 -18.92
CA ILE A 29 12.66 -18.20 -19.69
C ILE A 29 12.77 -18.84 -21.09
N PRO A 30 11.77 -19.64 -21.51
CA PRO A 30 11.84 -20.31 -22.82
C PRO A 30 11.73 -19.32 -23.99
N SER A 31 12.17 -19.75 -25.18
CA SER A 31 12.06 -18.95 -26.41
C SER A 31 10.62 -18.72 -26.85
N GLU A 32 9.75 -19.70 -26.59
CA GLU A 32 8.34 -19.65 -26.94
C GLU A 32 7.53 -18.94 -25.86
N VAL A 33 6.31 -18.52 -26.21
CA VAL A 33 5.31 -18.02 -25.25
C VAL A 33 4.77 -19.22 -24.45
N LYS A 34 5.53 -19.59 -23.41
CA LYS A 34 5.24 -20.74 -22.55
C LYS A 34 5.55 -20.38 -21.10
N SER A 35 4.71 -20.87 -20.19
CA SER A 35 4.87 -20.65 -18.77
C SER A 35 6.06 -21.44 -18.19
N VAL A 36 6.80 -20.83 -17.30
CA VAL A 36 7.86 -21.44 -16.52
C VAL A 36 7.67 -21.13 -15.03
N ALA A 37 7.91 -22.10 -14.17
CA ALA A 37 7.82 -21.89 -12.73
C ALA A 37 8.83 -20.81 -12.27
N VAL A 38 8.36 -19.88 -11.47
CA VAL A 38 9.20 -18.84 -10.85
C VAL A 38 9.02 -18.84 -9.35
N LYS A 39 10.13 -18.71 -8.62
CA LYS A 39 10.15 -18.51 -7.18
C LYS A 39 10.82 -17.19 -6.87
N PHE A 40 10.23 -16.40 -6.00
CA PHE A 40 10.76 -15.10 -5.62
C PHE A 40 10.43 -14.74 -4.16
N MET A 41 11.13 -13.77 -3.65
CA MET A 41 10.98 -13.20 -2.32
C MET A 41 11.23 -11.69 -2.40
N SER A 42 11.06 -10.98 -1.33
CA SER A 42 11.51 -9.60 -1.22
C SER A 42 13.06 -9.54 -1.22
N GLU A 43 13.65 -8.46 -1.73
CA GLU A 43 15.12 -8.24 -1.75
C GLU A 43 15.74 -8.34 -0.33
N ASN A 44 15.01 -7.98 0.71
CA ASN A 44 15.42 -8.15 2.12
C ASN A 44 15.25 -9.58 2.67
N GLY A 45 14.91 -10.56 1.81
CA GLY A 45 14.77 -11.97 2.17
C GLY A 45 13.44 -12.36 2.83
N LYS A 46 12.50 -11.44 2.97
CA LYS A 46 11.18 -11.73 3.55
C LYS A 46 10.27 -12.46 2.55
N PRO A 47 9.40 -13.37 3.02
CA PRO A 47 8.40 -14.01 2.16
C PRO A 47 7.36 -13.00 1.66
N VAL A 48 6.91 -13.21 0.43
CA VAL A 48 5.91 -12.39 -0.23
C VAL A 48 4.83 -13.24 -0.88
N ALA A 49 3.63 -12.71 -0.99
CA ALA A 49 2.48 -13.41 -1.55
C ALA A 49 1.60 -12.46 -2.39
N PRO A 50 2.07 -12.00 -3.55
CA PRO A 50 1.25 -11.17 -4.44
C PRO A 50 0.12 -11.96 -5.11
N LEU A 51 -0.81 -11.25 -5.76
CA LEU A 51 -1.89 -11.84 -6.56
C LEU A 51 -2.87 -12.68 -5.73
N ILE A 52 -3.09 -12.33 -4.46
CA ILE A 52 -4.07 -13.03 -3.61
C ILE A 52 -5.49 -12.65 -4.03
N GLN A 53 -5.78 -11.35 -4.10
CA GLN A 53 -7.11 -10.82 -4.40
C GLN A 53 -7.09 -9.75 -5.51
N GLY A 54 -6.07 -9.77 -6.35
CA GLY A 54 -5.94 -8.81 -7.45
C GLY A 54 -4.54 -8.79 -8.04
N ASN A 55 -4.37 -8.03 -9.12
CA ASN A 55 -3.13 -7.93 -9.90
C ASN A 55 -2.62 -6.49 -10.05
N ALA A 56 -3.17 -5.54 -9.31
CA ALA A 56 -2.78 -4.14 -9.42
C ALA A 56 -1.25 -3.97 -9.31
N GLY A 57 -0.64 -3.33 -10.29
CA GLY A 57 0.80 -3.11 -10.37
C GLY A 57 1.67 -4.33 -10.70
N MET A 58 1.05 -5.50 -10.99
CA MET A 58 1.76 -6.73 -11.36
C MET A 58 1.70 -7.04 -12.86
N GLU A 59 0.93 -6.35 -13.63
CA GLU A 59 0.74 -6.62 -15.06
C GLU A 59 1.16 -5.37 -15.86
N PHE A 60 2.25 -5.44 -16.59
CA PHE A 60 3.20 -6.54 -16.81
C PHE A 60 4.41 -6.45 -15.86
N VAL A 61 5.16 -7.55 -15.72
CA VAL A 61 6.46 -7.55 -15.05
C VAL A 61 7.58 -7.73 -16.08
N THR A 62 8.79 -7.31 -15.71
CA THR A 62 9.99 -7.52 -16.53
C THR A 62 11.05 -8.26 -15.72
N ILE A 63 11.59 -9.33 -16.28
CA ILE A 63 12.66 -10.14 -15.71
C ILE A 63 13.79 -10.27 -16.75
N GLU A 64 15.01 -9.82 -16.46
CA GLU A 64 16.13 -9.80 -17.42
C GLU A 64 15.75 -9.20 -18.79
N GLY A 65 15.00 -8.09 -18.76
CA GLY A 65 14.54 -7.40 -19.98
C GLY A 65 13.38 -8.11 -20.70
N VAL A 66 12.95 -9.30 -20.26
CA VAL A 66 11.83 -10.01 -20.85
C VAL A 66 10.53 -9.58 -20.17
N LYS A 67 9.63 -8.96 -20.93
CA LYS A 67 8.30 -8.58 -20.48
C LYS A 67 7.36 -9.78 -20.45
N GLY A 68 6.57 -9.92 -19.40
CA GLY A 68 5.64 -11.03 -19.25
C GLY A 68 4.67 -10.84 -18.10
N ILE A 69 3.93 -11.90 -17.80
CA ILE A 69 2.94 -11.94 -16.72
C ILE A 69 3.35 -12.99 -15.69
N ILE A 70 3.30 -12.64 -14.42
CA ILE A 70 3.33 -13.61 -13.32
C ILE A 70 1.89 -13.96 -12.94
N SER A 71 1.61 -15.25 -12.88
CA SER A 71 0.31 -15.79 -12.47
C SER A 71 0.46 -16.82 -11.36
N ARG A 72 -0.57 -16.97 -10.52
CA ARG A 72 -0.61 -18.06 -9.53
C ARG A 72 -0.88 -19.39 -10.24
N SER A 73 -0.18 -20.44 -9.82
CA SER A 73 -0.37 -21.82 -10.34
C SER A 73 -0.25 -22.80 -9.18
N GLY A 74 -1.36 -23.34 -8.73
CA GLY A 74 -1.41 -24.10 -7.48
C GLY A 74 -0.94 -23.26 -6.31
N ASN A 75 0.04 -23.76 -5.56
CA ASN A 75 0.66 -23.07 -4.43
C ASN A 75 1.88 -22.21 -4.82
N GLY A 76 2.15 -22.04 -6.12
CA GLY A 76 3.31 -21.29 -6.59
C GLY A 76 2.96 -20.26 -7.65
N TYR A 77 4.00 -19.85 -8.38
CA TYR A 77 3.89 -18.86 -9.44
C TYR A 77 4.52 -19.35 -10.72
N VAL A 78 4.01 -18.89 -11.83
CA VAL A 78 4.58 -19.09 -13.16
C VAL A 78 4.78 -17.74 -13.83
N PHE A 79 5.85 -17.60 -14.60
CA PHE A 79 6.11 -16.48 -15.49
C PHE A 79 5.83 -16.91 -16.93
N THR A 80 5.07 -16.12 -17.66
CA THR A 80 4.79 -16.33 -19.09
C THR A 80 5.20 -15.07 -19.83
N ARG A 81 6.18 -15.18 -20.75
CA ARG A 81 6.61 -14.05 -21.58
C ARG A 81 5.50 -13.62 -22.53
N ASN A 82 5.45 -12.35 -22.88
CA ASN A 82 4.41 -11.81 -23.77
C ASN A 82 4.62 -12.21 -25.23
N GLU A 83 5.88 -12.26 -25.67
CA GLU A 83 6.25 -12.49 -27.07
C GLU A 83 7.40 -13.50 -27.15
N ALA A 84 7.43 -14.31 -28.23
CA ALA A 84 8.53 -15.21 -28.49
C ALA A 84 9.85 -14.42 -28.73
N GLY A 85 10.96 -15.03 -28.36
CA GLY A 85 12.30 -14.41 -28.51
C GLY A 85 13.39 -15.38 -28.11
N ASN A 86 14.60 -14.90 -27.84
CA ASN A 86 15.66 -15.76 -27.37
C ASN A 86 15.36 -16.34 -25.99
N SER A 87 15.81 -17.56 -25.74
CA SER A 87 15.81 -18.13 -24.39
C SER A 87 16.72 -17.30 -23.49
N VAL A 88 16.27 -17.01 -22.26
CA VAL A 88 17.01 -16.13 -21.32
C VAL A 88 17.22 -16.87 -19.99
N HIS A 89 18.49 -16.99 -19.60
CA HIS A 89 18.84 -17.51 -18.28
C HIS A 89 18.64 -16.42 -17.24
N VAL A 90 17.91 -16.74 -16.17
CA VAL A 90 17.66 -15.88 -15.01
C VAL A 90 18.39 -16.43 -13.80
N SER A 91 19.31 -15.67 -13.25
CA SER A 91 20.04 -16.04 -12.03
C SER A 91 19.19 -15.84 -10.78
N LYS A 92 19.55 -16.54 -9.70
CA LYS A 92 19.05 -16.20 -8.36
C LYS A 92 19.46 -14.76 -8.01
N GLY A 93 18.56 -14.00 -7.40
CA GLY A 93 18.78 -12.60 -7.02
C GLY A 93 18.43 -11.58 -8.11
N THR A 94 17.97 -12.04 -9.27
CA THR A 94 17.52 -11.12 -10.35
C THR A 94 16.28 -10.35 -9.90
N LYS A 95 16.30 -9.03 -10.06
CA LYS A 95 15.14 -8.17 -9.76
C LYS A 95 13.98 -8.42 -10.71
N ILE A 96 12.78 -8.44 -10.18
CA ILE A 96 11.53 -8.45 -10.93
C ILE A 96 10.97 -7.04 -10.90
N ILE A 97 10.99 -6.37 -12.03
CA ILE A 97 10.42 -5.02 -12.20
C ILE A 97 8.93 -5.16 -12.42
N THR A 98 8.13 -4.66 -11.51
CA THR A 98 6.67 -4.71 -11.58
C THR A 98 6.11 -3.49 -12.31
N ALA A 99 4.89 -3.57 -12.83
CA ALA A 99 4.20 -2.44 -13.45
C ALA A 99 3.96 -1.28 -12.46
N GLY A 100 3.90 -1.58 -11.16
CA GLY A 100 3.71 -0.59 -10.10
C GLY A 100 4.98 0.12 -9.65
N SER A 101 6.16 -0.34 -10.05
CA SER A 101 7.43 0.12 -9.49
C SER A 101 7.94 1.45 -10.05
N GLU A 102 7.54 1.84 -11.27
CA GLU A 102 8.09 3.03 -11.94
C GLU A 102 7.07 4.15 -12.20
N PRO A 103 5.84 3.89 -12.70
CA PRO A 103 4.97 4.94 -13.23
C PRO A 103 4.46 5.92 -12.17
N TYR A 104 4.46 5.52 -10.90
CA TYR A 104 3.84 6.29 -9.81
C TYR A 104 4.83 7.04 -8.93
N ARG A 105 6.12 6.97 -9.23
CA ARG A 105 7.21 7.58 -8.44
C ARG A 105 7.22 9.11 -8.44
N GLU A 106 6.45 9.74 -9.30
CA GLU A 106 6.34 11.20 -9.39
C GLU A 106 5.07 11.77 -8.74
N TYR A 107 4.18 10.90 -8.23
CA TYR A 107 2.91 11.33 -7.65
C TYR A 107 3.03 11.63 -6.14
N ILE A 108 2.08 12.38 -5.63
CA ILE A 108 1.85 12.49 -4.18
C ILE A 108 1.38 11.13 -3.67
N SER A 109 2.01 10.62 -2.62
CA SER A 109 1.74 9.29 -2.09
C SER A 109 0.80 9.33 -0.89
N VAL A 110 -0.28 8.56 -0.95
CA VAL A 110 -1.10 8.22 0.23
C VAL A 110 -0.77 6.78 0.62
N ILE A 111 -0.14 6.61 1.78
CA ILE A 111 0.40 5.33 2.24
C ILE A 111 -0.48 4.81 3.38
N PHE A 112 -1.24 3.75 3.08
CA PHE A 112 -2.10 3.06 4.03
C PHE A 112 -1.74 1.57 4.04
N ILE A 113 -0.72 1.21 4.81
CA ILE A 113 -0.15 -0.14 4.89
C ILE A 113 0.02 -0.57 6.35
N GLY A 114 0.07 -1.87 6.58
CA GLY A 114 0.33 -2.46 7.89
C GLY A 114 -0.84 -3.24 8.47
N GLN A 115 -2.07 -3.03 8.00
CA GLN A 115 -3.27 -3.68 8.54
C GLN A 115 -3.19 -5.23 8.48
N ASN A 116 -2.52 -5.77 7.45
CA ASN A 116 -2.30 -7.21 7.29
C ASN A 116 -0.92 -7.68 7.78
N GLY A 117 -0.25 -6.89 8.64
CA GLY A 117 1.08 -7.21 9.16
C GLY A 117 2.19 -7.17 8.11
N GLY A 118 3.22 -7.99 8.32
CA GLY A 118 4.43 -8.03 7.49
C GLY A 118 5.60 -7.27 8.12
N PHE A 119 5.48 -6.91 9.39
CA PHE A 119 6.50 -6.30 10.24
C PHE A 119 6.51 -6.97 11.61
N THR A 120 7.62 -6.90 12.32
CA THR A 120 7.81 -7.52 13.66
C THR A 120 7.75 -6.50 14.80
N GLY A 121 7.86 -5.22 14.49
CA GLY A 121 7.78 -4.11 15.43
C GLY A 121 7.41 -2.83 14.70
N TYR A 122 7.03 -1.81 15.44
CA TYR A 122 6.56 -0.54 14.84
C TYR A 122 7.66 0.21 14.13
N ASP A 123 8.91 0.10 14.60
CA ASP A 123 10.08 0.66 13.91
C ASP A 123 10.22 0.05 12.50
N GLU A 124 10.03 -1.27 12.35
CA GLU A 124 10.05 -1.91 11.03
C GLU A 124 8.92 -1.39 10.13
N LEU A 125 7.72 -1.11 10.66
CA LEU A 125 6.63 -0.51 9.89
C LEU A 125 7.00 0.90 9.40
N VAL A 126 7.61 1.71 10.27
CA VAL A 126 8.12 3.05 9.91
C VAL A 126 9.20 2.96 8.83
N GLU A 127 10.17 2.06 8.97
CA GLU A 127 11.20 1.82 7.94
C GLU A 127 10.58 1.41 6.59
N GLN A 128 9.56 0.58 6.61
CA GLN A 128 8.83 0.15 5.41
C GLN A 128 8.07 1.31 4.74
N GLN A 129 7.45 2.18 5.52
CA GLN A 129 6.80 3.40 5.02
C GLN A 129 7.84 4.37 4.44
N LYS A 130 8.95 4.59 5.13
CA LYS A 130 10.08 5.40 4.64
C LYS A 130 10.65 4.86 3.32
N ALA A 131 10.76 3.55 3.16
CA ALA A 131 11.22 2.94 1.91
C ALA A 131 10.32 3.32 0.73
N ILE A 132 8.99 3.39 0.91
CA ILE A 132 8.06 3.86 -0.13
C ILE A 132 8.30 5.33 -0.45
N ILE A 133 8.48 6.18 0.57
CA ILE A 133 8.74 7.62 0.41
C ILE A 133 10.06 7.83 -0.34
N GLU A 134 11.11 7.14 0.06
CA GLU A 134 12.44 7.24 -0.57
C GLU A 134 12.46 6.72 -2.01
N HIS A 135 11.58 5.78 -2.34
CA HIS A 135 11.43 5.27 -3.70
C HIS A 135 10.87 6.31 -4.68
N GLN A 136 10.17 7.34 -4.19
CA GLN A 136 9.68 8.44 -5.03
C GLN A 136 10.84 9.21 -5.69
N THR A 137 10.62 9.71 -6.90
CA THR A 137 11.60 10.54 -7.62
C THR A 137 11.26 12.03 -7.54
N LYS A 138 9.97 12.34 -7.49
CA LYS A 138 9.44 13.68 -7.22
C LYS A 138 8.48 13.62 -6.03
N ASN A 139 8.17 14.77 -5.47
CA ASN A 139 7.21 14.88 -4.37
C ASN A 139 7.53 13.98 -3.15
N LYS A 140 8.82 13.70 -2.89
CA LYS A 140 9.23 12.93 -1.70
C LYS A 140 8.79 13.57 -0.38
N ASP A 141 8.62 14.86 -0.37
CA ASP A 141 8.11 15.66 0.74
C ASP A 141 6.58 15.74 0.79
N LYS A 142 5.89 15.35 -0.30
CA LYS A 142 4.44 15.38 -0.43
C LYS A 142 3.84 13.98 -0.31
N PHE A 143 3.56 13.56 0.93
CA PHE A 143 2.92 12.28 1.21
C PHE A 143 1.98 12.38 2.41
N ILE A 144 1.09 11.42 2.55
CA ILE A 144 0.22 11.22 3.71
C ILE A 144 0.39 9.79 4.20
N ILE A 145 0.60 9.62 5.50
CA ILE A 145 0.55 8.32 6.18
C ILE A 145 -0.79 8.19 6.86
N ILE A 146 -1.53 7.13 6.56
CA ILE A 146 -2.78 6.79 7.23
C ILE A 146 -2.47 5.72 8.27
N GLY A 147 -2.82 5.98 9.53
CA GLY A 147 -2.66 5.06 10.65
C GLY A 147 -3.56 3.83 10.55
N LEU A 148 -3.22 2.80 11.29
CA LEU A 148 -4.03 1.59 11.38
C LEU A 148 -5.34 1.90 12.10
N HIS A 149 -6.44 1.38 11.58
CA HIS A 149 -7.77 1.56 12.20
C HIS A 149 -8.13 0.45 13.19
N THR A 150 -7.44 -0.70 13.13
CA THR A 150 -7.59 -1.79 14.11
C THR A 150 -6.25 -2.04 14.79
N THR A 151 -6.21 -1.79 16.09
CA THR A 151 -5.07 -2.12 16.96
C THR A 151 -5.61 -2.56 18.32
N THR A 152 -4.88 -3.45 19.01
CA THR A 152 -5.22 -3.75 20.40
C THR A 152 -4.97 -2.53 21.29
N PRO A 153 -5.84 -2.22 22.26
CA PRO A 153 -5.69 -1.04 23.11
C PRO A 153 -4.31 -0.86 23.74
N SER A 154 -3.67 -1.96 24.15
CA SER A 154 -2.36 -1.95 24.78
C SER A 154 -1.19 -1.49 23.87
N TYR A 155 -1.39 -1.46 22.55
CA TYR A 155 -0.36 -1.03 21.58
C TYR A 155 -0.67 0.30 20.90
N ARG A 156 -1.84 0.90 21.19
CA ARG A 156 -2.26 2.13 20.50
C ARG A 156 -1.34 3.29 20.78
N GLU A 157 -1.05 3.57 22.05
CA GLU A 157 -0.21 4.70 22.45
C GLU A 157 1.19 4.60 21.83
N ASP A 158 1.80 3.44 21.89
CA ASP A 158 3.15 3.23 21.35
C ASP A 158 3.19 3.44 19.83
N LEU A 159 2.26 2.84 19.09
CA LEU A 159 2.22 2.96 17.64
C LEU A 159 1.83 4.37 17.19
N GLU A 160 0.75 4.90 17.73
CA GLU A 160 0.21 6.21 17.33
C GLU A 160 1.16 7.33 17.75
N GLY A 161 1.82 7.21 18.92
CA GLY A 161 2.86 8.11 19.37
C GLY A 161 4.07 8.11 18.44
N LEU A 162 4.59 6.94 18.10
CA LEU A 162 5.71 6.81 17.16
C LEU A 162 5.39 7.41 15.78
N MET A 163 4.20 7.13 15.25
CA MET A 163 3.78 7.69 13.96
C MET A 163 3.63 9.20 14.01
N THR A 164 3.11 9.75 15.11
CA THR A 164 2.98 11.19 15.32
C THR A 164 4.35 11.87 15.41
N GLU A 165 5.28 11.28 16.16
CA GLU A 165 6.65 11.79 16.29
C GLU A 165 7.39 11.78 14.93
N GLU A 166 7.25 10.71 14.17
CA GLU A 166 7.97 10.52 12.90
C GLU A 166 7.44 11.40 11.77
N TYR A 167 6.11 11.53 11.64
CA TYR A 167 5.49 12.12 10.45
C TYR A 167 4.78 13.46 10.71
N GLY A 168 4.57 13.84 11.96
CA GLY A 168 3.89 15.08 12.32
C GLY A 168 2.57 15.27 11.59
N ASP A 169 2.41 16.44 10.96
CA ASP A 169 1.18 16.79 10.22
C ASP A 169 0.90 15.93 8.99
N LYS A 170 1.85 15.12 8.54
CA LYS A 170 1.64 14.18 7.43
C LYS A 170 1.01 12.86 7.89
N TYR A 171 0.89 12.64 9.18
CA TYR A 171 0.21 11.49 9.77
C TYR A 171 -1.26 11.79 10.02
N ILE A 172 -2.11 10.85 9.68
CA ILE A 172 -3.53 10.83 10.03
C ILE A 172 -3.75 9.68 10.99
N ASN A 173 -3.99 9.96 12.27
CA ASN A 173 -4.43 8.96 13.25
C ASN A 173 -5.87 8.56 12.95
N LEU A 174 -6.03 7.64 11.98
CA LEU A 174 -7.33 7.26 11.45
C LEU A 174 -8.23 6.67 12.53
N ARG A 175 -7.69 5.79 13.38
CA ARG A 175 -8.47 5.16 14.45
C ARG A 175 -9.04 6.21 15.42
N GLU A 176 -8.21 7.13 15.87
CA GLU A 176 -8.62 8.19 16.80
C GLU A 176 -9.71 9.07 16.18
N TYR A 177 -9.47 9.58 14.97
CA TYR A 177 -10.44 10.40 14.26
C TYR A 177 -11.78 9.66 14.07
N MET A 178 -11.73 8.39 13.65
CA MET A 178 -12.95 7.59 13.46
C MET A 178 -13.71 7.35 14.77
N SER A 179 -13.01 7.25 15.90
CA SER A 179 -13.63 7.02 17.21
C SER A 179 -14.06 8.31 17.91
N THR A 180 -13.76 9.49 17.37
CA THR A 180 -14.11 10.79 17.99
C THR A 180 -14.99 11.64 17.09
N ASP A 181 -14.44 12.15 16.00
CA ASP A 181 -15.03 13.24 15.22
C ASP A 181 -15.78 12.78 13.96
N ALA A 182 -15.44 11.62 13.42
CA ALA A 182 -15.89 11.17 12.10
C ALA A 182 -17.42 11.15 11.92
N MET A 183 -18.16 10.66 12.91
CA MET A 183 -19.64 10.61 12.85
C MET A 183 -20.23 12.03 12.84
N SER A 184 -19.71 12.92 13.69
CA SER A 184 -20.14 14.31 13.77
C SER A 184 -19.86 15.07 12.48
N ASP A 185 -18.64 14.98 11.97
CA ASP A 185 -18.19 15.68 10.76
C ASP A 185 -18.91 15.18 9.50
N ALA A 186 -19.37 13.94 9.50
CA ALA A 186 -20.21 13.36 8.46
C ALA A 186 -21.71 13.69 8.60
N GLY A 187 -22.11 14.34 9.71
CA GLY A 187 -23.52 14.62 10.01
C GLY A 187 -24.33 13.35 10.30
N LEU A 188 -23.67 12.29 10.75
CA LEU A 188 -24.29 11.01 11.10
C LEU A 188 -24.69 10.98 12.58
N THR A 189 -25.81 10.37 12.89
CA THR A 189 -26.25 10.17 14.29
C THR A 189 -25.80 8.80 14.77
N PRO A 190 -24.91 8.72 15.80
CA PRO A 190 -24.43 7.44 16.31
C PRO A 190 -25.56 6.60 16.91
N SER A 191 -25.56 5.31 16.58
CA SER A 191 -26.38 4.30 17.29
C SER A 191 -25.77 3.98 18.65
N GLN A 192 -26.48 3.20 19.47
CA GLN A 192 -25.95 2.78 20.77
C GLN A 192 -24.68 1.92 20.63
N SER A 193 -24.58 1.11 19.56
CA SER A 193 -23.38 0.33 19.29
C SER A 193 -22.20 1.20 18.84
N ASP A 194 -22.47 2.28 18.10
CA ASP A 194 -21.43 3.24 17.72
C ASP A 194 -20.88 3.98 18.95
N ILE A 195 -21.76 4.45 19.82
CA ILE A 195 -21.37 5.11 21.08
C ILE A 195 -20.49 4.19 21.92
N SER A 196 -20.89 2.93 22.10
CA SER A 196 -20.07 1.97 22.85
C SER A 196 -18.72 1.69 22.21
N ALA A 197 -18.64 1.64 20.88
CA ALA A 197 -17.37 1.47 20.16
C ALA A 197 -16.48 2.70 20.33
N MET A 198 -17.02 3.90 20.16
CA MET A 198 -16.33 5.18 20.32
C MET A 198 -15.78 5.37 21.74
N GLU A 199 -16.56 5.05 22.78
CA GLU A 199 -16.11 5.07 24.18
C GLU A 199 -14.93 4.11 24.42
N GLY A 200 -14.85 3.00 23.68
CA GLY A 200 -13.72 2.07 23.67
C GLY A 200 -12.55 2.50 22.75
N GLY A 201 -12.65 3.67 22.12
CA GLY A 201 -11.67 4.16 21.14
C GLY A 201 -11.61 3.31 19.88
N ASN A 202 -12.72 2.70 19.47
CA ASN A 202 -12.83 1.87 18.28
C ASN A 202 -13.63 2.59 17.18
N VAL A 203 -13.44 2.15 15.94
CA VAL A 203 -14.23 2.63 14.79
C VAL A 203 -15.70 2.25 14.99
N PRO A 204 -16.66 3.20 14.81
CA PRO A 204 -18.08 2.92 14.89
C PRO A 204 -18.51 1.83 13.91
N PRO A 205 -19.30 0.83 14.33
CA PRO A 205 -19.82 -0.22 13.43
C PRO A 205 -20.58 0.32 12.21
N SER A 206 -21.28 1.45 12.33
CA SER A 206 -21.98 2.08 11.21
C SER A 206 -21.07 2.59 10.09
N LEU A 207 -19.76 2.70 10.32
CA LEU A 207 -18.76 3.07 9.33
C LEU A 207 -18.04 1.84 8.72
N LEU A 208 -18.39 0.64 9.19
CA LEU A 208 -17.80 -0.62 8.75
C LEU A 208 -18.75 -1.44 7.89
N SER A 209 -18.22 -2.34 7.10
CA SER A 209 -18.96 -3.37 6.39
C SER A 209 -19.49 -4.45 7.35
N GLU A 210 -20.26 -5.39 6.84
CA GLU A 210 -20.86 -6.48 7.64
C GLU A 210 -19.81 -7.34 8.40
N ASP A 211 -18.58 -7.37 7.93
CA ASP A 211 -17.48 -8.09 8.58
C ASP A 211 -16.86 -7.33 9.78
N LEU A 212 -17.30 -6.11 10.04
CA LEU A 212 -16.82 -5.22 11.11
C LEU A 212 -15.29 -4.97 11.07
N LEU A 213 -14.70 -5.13 9.90
CA LEU A 213 -13.27 -4.93 9.66
C LEU A 213 -13.00 -3.92 8.55
N HIS A 214 -13.61 -4.10 7.39
CA HIS A 214 -13.45 -3.19 6.27
C HIS A 214 -14.41 -2.01 6.39
N PHE A 215 -13.98 -0.83 5.94
CA PHE A 215 -14.88 0.32 5.85
C PHE A 215 -15.98 0.09 4.82
N ASN A 216 -17.16 0.60 5.09
CA ASN A 216 -18.24 0.71 4.10
C ASN A 216 -18.07 2.00 3.26
N SER A 217 -19.04 2.34 2.40
CA SER A 217 -18.99 3.53 1.55
C SER A 217 -18.84 4.82 2.36
N ASP A 218 -19.55 4.96 3.47
CA ASP A 218 -19.53 6.17 4.30
C ASP A 218 -18.17 6.31 5.00
N GLY A 219 -17.61 5.21 5.52
CA GLY A 219 -16.28 5.18 6.11
C GLY A 219 -15.20 5.57 5.09
N TYR A 220 -15.25 5.06 3.86
CA TYR A 220 -14.31 5.46 2.81
C TYR A 220 -14.50 6.88 2.33
N GLU A 221 -15.71 7.42 2.29
CA GLU A 221 -15.95 8.83 1.96
C GLU A 221 -15.33 9.76 3.01
N ILE A 222 -15.50 9.44 4.29
CA ILE A 222 -14.88 10.16 5.40
C ILE A 222 -13.35 10.14 5.26
N ILE A 223 -12.74 8.97 5.01
CA ILE A 223 -11.28 8.86 4.79
C ILE A 223 -10.84 9.73 3.62
N GLY A 224 -11.57 9.69 2.49
CA GLY A 224 -11.25 10.48 1.32
C GLY A 224 -11.26 11.98 1.60
N ARG A 225 -12.28 12.48 2.31
CA ARG A 225 -12.37 13.89 2.73
C ARG A 225 -11.24 14.26 3.71
N LEU A 226 -10.94 13.40 4.67
CA LEU A 226 -9.88 13.63 5.64
C LEU A 226 -8.50 13.74 4.97
N VAL A 227 -8.19 12.86 4.03
CA VAL A 227 -6.96 12.91 3.24
C VAL A 227 -6.90 14.18 2.39
N PHE A 228 -7.98 14.52 1.69
CA PHE A 228 -8.04 15.73 0.88
C PHE A 228 -7.81 16.99 1.72
N ASN A 229 -8.51 17.14 2.84
CA ASN A 229 -8.37 18.28 3.74
C ASN A 229 -6.94 18.39 4.31
N ARG A 230 -6.31 17.24 4.62
CA ARG A 230 -4.92 17.22 5.08
C ARG A 230 -3.95 17.66 3.98
N MET A 231 -4.14 17.23 2.75
CA MET A 231 -3.33 17.67 1.61
C MET A 231 -3.51 19.18 1.33
N GLU A 232 -4.73 19.70 1.47
CA GLU A 232 -5.00 21.13 1.37
C GLU A 232 -4.27 21.92 2.46
N HIS A 233 -4.39 21.47 3.72
CA HIS A 233 -3.71 22.09 4.85
C HIS A 233 -2.18 22.15 4.65
N LEU A 234 -1.61 21.11 4.06
CA LEU A 234 -0.18 21.01 3.76
C LEU A 234 0.26 21.77 2.49
N GLY A 235 -0.66 22.46 1.81
CA GLY A 235 -0.37 23.23 0.59
C GLY A 235 -0.03 22.37 -0.64
N TYR A 236 -0.41 21.09 -0.66
CA TYR A 236 -0.02 20.18 -1.76
C TYR A 236 -0.63 20.55 -3.11
N PHE A 237 -1.68 21.38 -3.13
CA PHE A 237 -2.38 21.83 -4.32
C PHE A 237 -2.05 23.27 -4.72
N ASP A 238 -1.18 23.98 -3.99
CA ASP A 238 -0.94 25.42 -4.20
C ASP A 238 -0.36 25.70 -5.58
N GLU A 239 0.66 24.96 -6.00
CA GLU A 239 1.27 25.06 -7.33
C GLU A 239 0.22 24.82 -8.46
N LEU A 240 -0.68 23.86 -8.29
CA LEU A 240 -1.73 23.59 -9.25
C LEU A 240 -2.73 24.74 -9.33
N ARG A 241 -3.08 25.37 -8.21
CA ARG A 241 -3.97 26.52 -8.14
C ARG A 241 -3.37 27.74 -8.83
N GLU A 242 -2.07 27.99 -8.61
CA GLU A 242 -1.35 29.06 -9.29
C GLU A 242 -1.41 28.89 -10.82
N ILE A 243 -1.09 27.69 -11.32
CA ILE A 243 -1.14 27.39 -12.77
C ILE A 243 -2.55 27.57 -13.36
N LEU A 244 -3.59 27.25 -12.61
CA LEU A 244 -4.97 27.41 -13.08
C LEU A 244 -5.40 28.87 -13.10
N THR A 245 -4.98 29.68 -12.12
CA THR A 245 -5.28 31.11 -12.03
C THR A 245 -4.56 31.94 -13.10
N GLU A 246 -3.35 31.54 -13.51
CA GLU A 246 -2.61 32.22 -14.58
C GLU A 246 -3.20 32.01 -16.01
N LYS A 247 -4.13 31.07 -16.14
CA LYS A 247 -4.77 30.72 -17.43
C LYS A 247 -6.17 31.34 -17.62
N GLU A 248 -6.67 32.00 -16.59
CA GLU A 248 -7.91 32.80 -16.64
C GLU A 248 -7.61 34.27 -16.94
#